data_ce64423cbcf5253700d63ab20eb44b3f
#
_entry.id   ce64423cbcf5253700d63ab20eb44b3f
#
_cell.length_a   1.000
_cell.length_b   1.000
_cell.length_c   1.000
_cell.angle_alpha   90.00
_cell.angle_beta   90.00
_cell.angle_gamma   90.00
#
_symmetry.space_group_name_H-M   'P 1'
#
loop_
_entity.id
_entity.type
_entity.pdbx_description
1 polymer ?
#
loop_
_entity_poly.entity_id
_entity_poly.type
_entity_poly.pdbx_seq_one_letter_code
_entity_poly.pdbx_strand_id
1 'polypeptide(L)'
;PDTSGVAAKVFSALAGNAVSVDMIIQNVSEDGLTDISFTCPGGDLKRAEETLSRVLPDIKAREYVVDKDIAKVSLVGTGMKSSPGVAAKAFSTLGENNINILAISTSPIRLSVVIDSAQVAEAVRCLHTAFGLDSDSVFEETQLSAEEIAAKMNKGR
;
A
#
# COMPACT_ATOMS: atom_id res chain seq x y z
N PRO A 1 -5.46 15.14 -18.45
CA PRO A 1 -4.35 16.04 -18.80
C PRO A 1 -3.38 16.21 -17.63
N ASP A 2 -2.08 16.21 -17.93
CA ASP A 2 -1.04 16.47 -16.93
C ASP A 2 -0.94 17.98 -16.65
N THR A 3 -1.77 18.45 -15.75
CA THR A 3 -1.83 19.85 -15.35
C THR A 3 -1.89 19.98 -13.83
N SER A 4 -1.24 21.03 -13.30
CA SER A 4 -1.24 21.27 -11.88
C SER A 4 -2.67 21.48 -11.33
N GLY A 5 -2.95 20.90 -10.16
CA GLY A 5 -4.24 21.00 -9.50
C GLY A 5 -5.26 19.89 -9.83
N VAL A 6 -5.00 19.01 -10.81
CA VAL A 6 -5.91 17.90 -11.14
C VAL A 6 -6.06 16.97 -9.92
N ALA A 7 -4.96 16.50 -9.34
CA ALA A 7 -5.02 15.66 -8.15
C ALA A 7 -5.77 16.35 -6.99
N ALA A 8 -5.49 17.65 -6.76
CA ALA A 8 -6.17 18.40 -5.71
C ALA A 8 -7.70 18.43 -5.92
N LYS A 9 -8.18 18.64 -7.13
CA LYS A 9 -9.62 18.63 -7.45
C LYS A 9 -10.25 17.27 -7.20
N VAL A 10 -9.61 16.20 -7.67
CA VAL A 10 -10.10 14.82 -7.50
C VAL A 10 -10.21 14.47 -6.02
N PHE A 11 -9.12 14.60 -5.27
CA PHE A 11 -9.08 14.16 -3.88
C PHE A 11 -9.86 15.09 -2.93
N SER A 12 -9.98 16.39 -3.22
CA SER A 12 -10.87 17.28 -2.48
C SER A 12 -12.34 16.89 -2.67
N ALA A 13 -12.73 16.51 -3.88
CA ALA A 13 -14.09 16.07 -4.13
C ALA A 13 -14.40 14.72 -3.45
N LEU A 14 -13.47 13.77 -3.49
CA LEU A 14 -13.60 12.49 -2.78
C LEU A 14 -13.71 12.70 -1.27
N ALA A 15 -12.86 13.54 -0.68
CA ALA A 15 -12.91 13.89 0.73
C ALA A 15 -14.23 14.58 1.12
N GLY A 16 -14.72 15.50 0.29
CA GLY A 16 -16.00 16.18 0.50
C GLY A 16 -17.21 15.24 0.47
N ASN A 17 -17.08 14.07 -0.13
CA ASN A 17 -18.10 13.02 -0.15
C ASN A 17 -17.78 11.85 0.80
N ALA A 18 -16.89 12.06 1.78
CA ALA A 18 -16.49 11.07 2.79
C ALA A 18 -15.99 9.75 2.19
N VAL A 19 -15.26 9.82 1.08
CA VAL A 19 -14.56 8.66 0.50
C VAL A 19 -13.15 8.61 1.08
N SER A 20 -12.82 7.51 1.75
CA SER A 20 -11.48 7.27 2.26
C SER A 20 -10.57 6.76 1.13
N VAL A 21 -9.38 7.36 1.02
CA VAL A 21 -8.36 6.93 0.04
C VAL A 21 -7.15 6.43 0.80
N ASP A 22 -6.62 5.28 0.39
CA ASP A 22 -5.50 4.65 1.10
C ASP A 22 -4.20 4.73 0.31
N MET A 23 -4.20 4.29 -0.93
CA MET A 23 -3.02 4.24 -1.80
C MET A 23 -3.27 5.11 -3.02
N ILE A 24 -2.31 5.96 -3.37
CA ILE A 24 -2.39 6.82 -4.54
C ILE A 24 -1.14 6.58 -5.38
N ILE A 25 -1.33 6.34 -6.66
CA ILE A 25 -0.27 6.20 -7.66
C ILE A 25 -0.58 7.16 -8.80
N GLN A 26 0.42 7.94 -9.19
CA GLN A 26 0.33 8.82 -10.37
C GLN A 26 1.48 8.50 -11.31
N ASN A 27 1.14 8.22 -12.56
CA ASN A 27 2.10 8.02 -13.65
C ASN A 27 1.93 9.14 -14.68
N VAL A 28 3.03 9.69 -15.13
CA VAL A 28 3.05 10.65 -16.24
C VAL A 28 3.35 9.89 -17.53
N SER A 29 2.52 10.05 -18.55
CA SER A 29 2.76 9.52 -19.88
C SER A 29 3.43 10.56 -20.80
N GLU A 30 4.04 10.10 -21.90
CA GLU A 30 4.74 10.96 -22.85
C GLU A 30 3.80 11.92 -23.61
N ASP A 31 2.49 11.64 -23.64
CA ASP A 31 1.50 12.41 -24.40
C ASP A 31 0.89 13.60 -23.62
N GLY A 32 1.49 14.00 -22.49
CA GLY A 32 0.95 15.05 -21.63
C GLY A 32 -0.34 14.64 -20.92
N LEU A 33 -0.55 13.34 -20.76
CA LEU A 33 -1.61 12.75 -19.98
C LEU A 33 -1.04 12.17 -18.69
N THR A 34 -1.89 12.02 -17.69
CA THR A 34 -1.55 11.44 -16.39
C THR A 34 -2.62 10.44 -16.01
N ASP A 35 -2.19 9.27 -15.55
CA ASP A 35 -3.07 8.32 -14.91
C ASP A 35 -2.95 8.48 -13.39
N ILE A 36 -4.06 8.73 -12.73
CA ILE A 36 -4.16 8.77 -11.28
C ILE A 36 -4.97 7.57 -10.83
N SER A 37 -4.30 6.62 -10.18
CA SER A 37 -4.93 5.45 -9.59
C SER A 37 -4.98 5.60 -8.07
N PHE A 38 -6.06 5.15 -7.46
CA PHE A 38 -6.16 5.10 -6.01
C PHE A 38 -7.01 3.92 -5.55
N THR A 39 -6.81 3.50 -4.31
CA THR A 39 -7.64 2.48 -3.66
C THR A 39 -8.56 3.10 -2.63
N CYS A 40 -9.76 2.57 -2.52
CA CYS A 40 -10.72 2.92 -1.46
C CYS A 40 -11.37 1.64 -0.91
N PRO A 41 -11.93 1.67 0.31
CA PRO A 41 -12.74 0.57 0.81
C PRO A 41 -13.92 0.26 -0.10
N GLY A 42 -14.24 -1.02 -0.29
CA GLY A 42 -15.36 -1.44 -1.14
C GLY A 42 -16.71 -0.80 -0.76
N GLY A 43 -16.91 -0.50 0.54
CA GLY A 43 -18.10 0.23 1.00
C GLY A 43 -18.19 1.68 0.52
N ASP A 44 -17.08 2.27 0.10
CA ASP A 44 -17.03 3.65 -0.40
C ASP A 44 -17.12 3.72 -1.94
N LEU A 45 -17.03 2.58 -2.62
CA LEU A 45 -16.90 2.51 -4.07
C LEU A 45 -18.02 3.27 -4.81
N LYS A 46 -19.27 3.04 -4.44
CA LYS A 46 -20.40 3.72 -5.08
C LYS A 46 -20.30 5.25 -4.96
N ARG A 47 -19.91 5.75 -3.78
CA ARG A 47 -19.71 7.18 -3.56
C ARG A 47 -18.53 7.73 -4.36
N ALA A 48 -17.47 6.93 -4.48
CA ALA A 48 -16.31 7.27 -5.30
C ALA A 48 -16.70 7.40 -6.79
N GLU A 49 -17.41 6.41 -7.34
CA GLU A 49 -17.90 6.43 -8.73
C GLU A 49 -18.82 7.65 -9.00
N GLU A 50 -19.78 7.92 -8.12
CA GLU A 50 -20.67 9.10 -8.23
C GLU A 50 -19.90 10.42 -8.15
N THR A 51 -18.85 10.47 -7.33
CA THR A 51 -18.01 11.67 -7.19
C THR A 51 -17.15 11.87 -8.42
N LEU A 52 -16.50 10.81 -8.91
CA LEU A 52 -15.66 10.86 -10.12
C LEU A 52 -16.48 11.29 -11.33
N SER A 53 -17.68 10.72 -11.52
CA SER A 53 -18.56 11.08 -12.66
C SER A 53 -18.88 12.57 -12.70
N ARG A 54 -18.92 13.25 -11.56
CA ARG A 54 -19.15 14.70 -11.45
C ARG A 54 -17.88 15.52 -11.71
N VAL A 55 -16.72 15.03 -11.29
CA VAL A 55 -15.45 15.77 -11.35
C VAL A 55 -14.76 15.62 -12.70
N LEU A 56 -14.93 14.51 -13.38
CA LEU A 56 -14.24 14.23 -14.65
C LEU A 56 -14.38 15.34 -15.70
N PRO A 57 -15.58 15.90 -15.97
CA PRO A 57 -15.72 17.00 -16.93
C PRO A 57 -14.91 18.24 -16.55
N ASP A 58 -14.87 18.59 -15.26
CA ASP A 58 -14.18 19.79 -14.74
C ASP A 58 -12.66 19.71 -14.86
N ILE A 59 -12.11 18.51 -14.84
CA ILE A 59 -10.67 18.26 -15.01
C ILE A 59 -10.32 17.82 -16.44
N LYS A 60 -11.32 17.72 -17.32
CA LYS A 60 -11.18 17.24 -18.69
C LYS A 60 -10.52 15.84 -18.76
N ALA A 61 -10.80 15.00 -17.78
CA ALA A 61 -10.35 13.63 -17.79
C ALA A 61 -11.10 12.84 -18.87
N ARG A 62 -10.45 11.84 -19.43
CA ARG A 62 -10.99 11.01 -20.48
C ARG A 62 -12.04 10.04 -19.95
N GLU A 63 -11.69 9.29 -18.92
CA GLU A 63 -12.50 8.24 -18.33
C GLU A 63 -11.97 7.85 -16.96
N TYR A 64 -12.70 6.99 -16.27
CA TYR A 64 -12.18 6.22 -15.13
C TYR A 64 -12.52 4.72 -15.30
N VAL A 65 -11.68 3.88 -14.75
CA VAL A 65 -11.85 2.42 -14.73
C VAL A 65 -11.90 1.97 -13.28
N VAL A 66 -12.78 1.02 -12.97
CA VAL A 66 -12.94 0.45 -11.64
C VAL A 66 -12.57 -1.03 -11.69
N ASP A 67 -11.70 -1.43 -10.78
CA ASP A 67 -11.42 -2.82 -10.49
C ASP A 67 -11.91 -3.13 -9.06
N LYS A 68 -12.79 -4.13 -8.93
CA LYS A 68 -13.42 -4.55 -7.67
C LYS A 68 -12.78 -5.80 -7.09
N ASP A 69 -12.03 -6.52 -7.91
CA ASP A 69 -11.47 -7.82 -7.58
C ASP A 69 -10.03 -7.71 -7.08
N ILE A 70 -9.72 -6.61 -6.41
CA ILE A 70 -8.41 -6.35 -5.84
C ILE A 70 -8.42 -6.39 -4.31
N ALA A 71 -7.25 -6.68 -3.75
CA ALA A 71 -7.01 -6.56 -2.32
C ALA A 71 -5.59 -6.06 -2.04
N LYS A 72 -5.42 -5.41 -0.90
CA LYS A 72 -4.13 -4.92 -0.45
C LYS A 72 -3.58 -5.83 0.65
N VAL A 73 -2.37 -6.34 0.45
CA VAL A 73 -1.59 -7.07 1.45
C VAL A 73 -0.41 -6.19 1.88
N SER A 74 -0.16 -6.11 3.18
CA SER A 74 0.90 -5.26 3.73
C SER A 74 1.80 -6.04 4.69
N LEU A 75 3.11 -5.90 4.49
CA LEU A 75 4.13 -6.25 5.47
C LEU A 75 4.41 -5.01 6.31
N VAL A 76 4.36 -5.14 7.63
CA VAL A 76 4.60 -4.04 8.57
C VAL A 76 5.73 -4.43 9.52
N GLY A 77 6.71 -3.55 9.69
CA GLY A 77 7.83 -3.79 10.59
C GLY A 77 8.74 -2.58 10.70
N THR A 78 9.33 -2.38 11.88
CA THR A 78 10.23 -1.26 12.16
C THR A 78 11.58 -1.37 11.45
N GLY A 79 11.98 -2.57 11.01
CA GLY A 79 13.25 -2.86 10.35
C GLY A 79 13.28 -2.63 8.84
N MET A 80 12.19 -2.23 8.21
CA MET A 80 12.10 -2.15 6.75
C MET A 80 13.15 -1.23 6.11
N LYS A 81 13.43 -0.07 6.73
CA LYS A 81 14.41 0.90 6.24
C LYS A 81 15.86 0.41 6.38
N SER A 82 16.15 -0.39 7.40
CA SER A 82 17.50 -0.86 7.74
C SER A 82 17.81 -2.27 7.23
N SER A 83 16.81 -2.96 6.68
CA SER A 83 16.95 -4.34 6.20
C SER A 83 16.85 -4.39 4.68
N PRO A 84 17.98 -4.23 3.95
CA PRO A 84 17.99 -4.39 2.51
C PRO A 84 17.54 -5.81 2.15
N GLY A 85 16.71 -5.92 1.10
CA GLY A 85 16.22 -7.22 0.62
C GLY A 85 14.80 -7.60 1.07
N VAL A 86 14.16 -6.88 2.00
CA VAL A 86 12.75 -7.15 2.38
C VAL A 86 11.83 -7.12 1.16
N ALA A 87 11.92 -6.08 0.34
CA ALA A 87 11.10 -5.96 -0.86
C ALA A 87 11.42 -7.08 -1.87
N ALA A 88 12.72 -7.36 -2.12
CA ALA A 88 13.12 -8.42 -3.02
C ALA A 88 12.58 -9.79 -2.56
N LYS A 89 12.71 -10.10 -1.26
CA LYS A 89 12.19 -11.34 -0.69
C LYS A 89 10.67 -11.43 -0.84
N ALA A 90 9.94 -10.36 -0.54
CA ALA A 90 8.50 -10.33 -0.69
C ALA A 90 8.06 -10.56 -2.15
N PHE A 91 8.69 -9.86 -3.10
CA PHE A 91 8.33 -9.98 -4.52
C PHE A 91 8.71 -11.35 -5.10
N SER A 92 9.89 -11.91 -4.73
CA SER A 92 10.26 -13.27 -5.12
C SER A 92 9.26 -14.30 -4.59
N THR A 93 8.89 -14.19 -3.30
CA THR A 93 7.90 -15.09 -2.70
C THR A 93 6.56 -15.05 -3.43
N LEU A 94 6.06 -13.86 -3.75
CA LEU A 94 4.80 -13.74 -4.49
C LEU A 94 4.93 -14.31 -5.91
N GLY A 95 6.01 -14.00 -6.61
CA GLY A 95 6.27 -14.49 -7.96
C GLY A 95 6.38 -16.03 -8.03
N GLU A 96 7.11 -16.64 -7.09
CA GLU A 96 7.24 -18.10 -6.97
C GLU A 96 5.89 -18.81 -6.72
N ASN A 97 4.94 -18.11 -6.13
CA ASN A 97 3.57 -18.60 -5.90
C ASN A 97 2.57 -18.12 -6.98
N ASN A 98 3.05 -17.61 -8.13
CA ASN A 98 2.25 -17.13 -9.24
C ASN A 98 1.23 -16.02 -8.85
N ILE A 99 1.58 -15.18 -7.89
CA ILE A 99 0.77 -14.05 -7.47
C ILE A 99 1.27 -12.79 -8.16
N ASN A 100 0.45 -12.24 -9.05
CA ASN A 100 0.79 -11.02 -9.78
C ASN A 100 0.58 -9.78 -8.91
N ILE A 101 1.52 -8.85 -8.99
CA ILE A 101 1.45 -7.57 -8.26
C ILE A 101 0.94 -6.49 -9.22
N LEU A 102 -0.19 -5.87 -8.88
CA LEU A 102 -0.84 -4.83 -9.66
C LEU A 102 -0.32 -3.44 -9.29
N ALA A 103 0.01 -3.22 -8.03
CA ALA A 103 0.56 -1.96 -7.55
C ALA A 103 1.41 -2.15 -6.29
N ILE A 104 2.35 -1.26 -6.06
CA ILE A 104 3.28 -1.30 -4.93
C ILE A 104 3.31 0.08 -4.25
N SER A 105 3.33 0.08 -2.92
CA SER A 105 3.62 1.26 -2.11
C SER A 105 4.53 0.91 -0.95
N THR A 106 5.49 1.76 -0.67
CA THR A 106 6.47 1.55 0.41
C THR A 106 6.55 2.75 1.33
N SER A 107 6.84 2.49 2.60
CA SER A 107 7.18 3.48 3.60
C SER A 107 8.29 2.93 4.51
N PRO A 108 8.87 3.71 5.42
CA PRO A 108 9.91 3.23 6.34
C PRO A 108 9.50 2.02 7.21
N ILE A 109 8.21 1.81 7.41
CA ILE A 109 7.67 0.76 8.28
C ILE A 109 6.67 -0.17 7.58
N ARG A 110 6.42 0.02 6.28
CA ARG A 110 5.38 -0.74 5.56
C ARG A 110 5.75 -0.94 4.10
N LEU A 111 5.57 -2.15 3.60
CA LEU A 111 5.54 -2.52 2.19
C LEU A 111 4.13 -3.02 1.89
N SER A 112 3.44 -2.40 0.96
CA SER A 112 2.09 -2.81 0.54
C SER A 112 2.10 -3.20 -0.94
N VAL A 113 1.38 -4.26 -1.25
CA VAL A 113 1.11 -4.70 -2.62
C VAL A 113 -0.38 -4.82 -2.84
N VAL A 114 -0.84 -4.47 -4.03
CA VAL A 114 -2.19 -4.75 -4.50
C VAL A 114 -2.12 -5.97 -5.40
N ILE A 115 -2.99 -6.92 -5.16
CA ILE A 115 -3.08 -8.20 -5.86
C ILE A 115 -4.55 -8.54 -6.14
N ASP A 116 -4.80 -9.58 -6.92
CA ASP A 116 -6.13 -10.16 -7.08
C ASP A 116 -6.68 -10.63 -5.73
N SER A 117 -7.92 -10.28 -5.43
CA SER A 117 -8.58 -10.60 -4.16
C SER A 117 -8.71 -12.10 -3.91
N ALA A 118 -8.85 -12.92 -4.96
CA ALA A 118 -8.90 -14.37 -4.85
C ALA A 118 -7.59 -14.99 -4.34
N GLN A 119 -6.47 -14.29 -4.49
CA GLN A 119 -5.14 -14.76 -4.10
C GLN A 119 -4.69 -14.30 -2.70
N VAL A 120 -5.50 -13.54 -1.97
CA VAL A 120 -5.13 -12.97 -0.66
C VAL A 120 -4.69 -14.02 0.35
N ALA A 121 -5.47 -15.09 0.52
CA ALA A 121 -5.16 -16.14 1.50
C ALA A 121 -3.80 -16.79 1.22
N GLU A 122 -3.51 -17.07 -0.05
CA GLU A 122 -2.23 -17.63 -0.48
C GLU A 122 -1.08 -16.63 -0.27
N ALA A 123 -1.27 -15.37 -0.67
CA ALA A 123 -0.29 -14.31 -0.49
C ALA A 123 0.09 -14.13 0.98
N VAL A 124 -0.91 -14.06 1.85
CA VAL A 124 -0.66 -13.93 3.30
C VAL A 124 0.09 -15.14 3.83
N ARG A 125 -0.30 -16.35 3.46
CA ARG A 125 0.35 -17.59 3.92
C ARG A 125 1.80 -17.69 3.47
N CYS A 126 2.08 -17.51 2.18
CA CYS A 126 3.44 -17.64 1.66
C CYS A 126 4.37 -16.53 2.20
N LEU A 127 3.89 -15.30 2.34
CA LEU A 127 4.65 -14.21 2.95
C LEU A 127 4.90 -14.47 4.43
N HIS A 128 3.89 -14.92 5.19
CA HIS A 128 4.01 -15.24 6.61
C HIS A 128 5.12 -16.28 6.85
N THR A 129 5.10 -17.38 6.10
CA THR A 129 6.13 -18.41 6.16
C THR A 129 7.50 -17.89 5.70
N ALA A 130 7.55 -17.16 4.58
CA ALA A 130 8.81 -16.62 4.08
C ALA A 130 9.50 -15.69 5.08
N PHE A 131 8.74 -14.91 5.83
CA PHE A 131 9.30 -14.01 6.86
C PHE A 131 9.42 -14.65 8.25
N GLY A 132 9.11 -15.94 8.39
CA GLY A 132 9.27 -16.69 9.65
C GLY A 132 8.29 -16.26 10.74
N LEU A 133 7.14 -15.70 10.37
CA LEU A 133 6.15 -15.21 11.33
C LEU A 133 5.30 -16.32 11.94
N ASP A 134 5.44 -17.55 11.47
CA ASP A 134 4.82 -18.78 11.96
C ASP A 134 5.66 -19.51 13.02
N SER A 135 6.85 -18.99 13.37
CA SER A 135 7.71 -19.56 14.40
C SER A 135 7.56 -18.81 15.73
N ASP A 136 7.44 -19.56 16.83
CA ASP A 136 7.32 -19.01 18.20
C ASP A 136 8.54 -18.14 18.63
N SER A 137 9.65 -18.21 17.90
CA SER A 137 10.89 -17.47 18.17
C SER A 137 10.83 -15.97 17.92
N VAL A 138 9.79 -15.47 17.25
CA VAL A 138 9.66 -14.02 16.92
C VAL A 138 9.29 -13.19 18.15
N PHE A 139 8.80 -13.79 19.22
CA PHE A 139 8.38 -13.09 20.43
C PHE A 139 9.48 -12.93 21.49
N GLU A 140 10.61 -13.65 21.38
CA GLU A 140 11.67 -13.59 22.41
C GLU A 140 12.65 -12.41 22.25
N GLU A 141 12.83 -11.85 21.07
CA GLU A 141 13.81 -10.77 20.85
C GLU A 141 13.37 -9.36 21.28
N THR A 142 12.13 -9.16 21.70
CA THR A 142 11.61 -7.82 22.01
C THR A 142 11.50 -7.53 23.51
N GLN A 143 11.77 -8.47 24.38
CA GLN A 143 11.85 -8.23 25.84
C GLN A 143 13.28 -7.94 26.27
N LEU A 144 13.79 -6.75 25.97
CA LEU A 144 14.90 -6.20 26.72
C LEU A 144 14.45 -6.09 28.19
N SER A 145 15.15 -6.78 29.10
CA SER A 145 14.89 -6.69 30.52
C SER A 145 15.03 -5.21 30.98
N ALA A 146 14.31 -4.83 32.02
CA ALA A 146 14.41 -3.49 32.59
C ALA A 146 15.87 -3.13 32.94
N GLU A 147 16.71 -4.13 33.26
CA GLU A 147 18.13 -3.99 33.53
C GLU A 147 18.97 -3.67 32.29
N GLU A 148 18.67 -4.26 31.13
CA GLU A 148 19.37 -3.96 29.88
C GLU A 148 18.99 -2.59 29.33
N ILE A 149 17.77 -2.14 29.54
CA ILE A 149 17.33 -0.78 29.20
C ILE A 149 18.06 0.24 30.08
N ALA A 150 18.15 -0.02 31.39
CA ALA A 150 18.88 0.84 32.33
C ALA A 150 20.39 0.89 32.03
N ALA A 151 20.99 -0.23 31.62
CA ALA A 151 22.41 -0.28 31.25
C ALA A 151 22.73 0.49 29.96
N LYS A 152 21.81 0.50 28.97
CA LYS A 152 21.96 1.30 27.74
C LYS A 152 21.77 2.80 27.97
N MET A 153 20.89 3.20 28.89
CA MET A 153 20.70 4.62 29.25
C MET A 153 21.89 5.22 30.02
N ASN A 154 22.67 4.39 30.74
CA ASN A 154 23.80 4.84 31.55
C ASN A 154 25.13 4.94 30.75
N LYS A 155 25.21 4.40 29.53
CA LYS A 155 26.40 4.49 28.66
C LYS A 155 26.44 5.72 27.76
N GLY A 156 25.43 6.58 27.82
CA GLY A 156 25.29 7.81 27.02
C GLY A 156 25.56 9.11 27.79
N ARG A 157 26.22 9.05 28.95
CA ARG A 157 26.70 10.23 29.72
C ARG A 157 28.20 10.27 29.80
#